data_e3277f6d0322b8844443d48c341f83e5
#
_entry.id   e3277f6d0322b8844443d48c341f83e5
#
_cell.length_a   1.000
_cell.length_b   1.000
_cell.length_c   1.000
_cell.angle_alpha   90.00
_cell.angle_beta   90.00
_cell.angle_gamma   90.00
#
_symmetry.space_group_name_H-M   'P 1'
#
loop_
_entity.id
_entity.type
_entity.pdbx_description
1 polymer ?
#
loop_
_entity_poly.entity_id
_entity_poly.type
_entity_poly.pdbx_seq_one_letter_code
_entity_poly.pdbx_strand_id
1 'polypeptide(L)'
;MGFRRALDRGNVTEALSAASELQFVGLAEALELTLLLVDDEPEKYGRAAGRWHARFLQEVPNVDVRESQAVLALLGAIPVNRLAAAALGEFLP
;
A
#
# COMPACT_ATOMS: atom_id res chain seq x y z
N MET A 1 9.37 6.19 18.33
CA MET A 1 8.39 6.83 17.42
C MET A 1 7.44 5.80 16.89
N GLY A 2 6.15 6.11 16.85
CA GLY A 2 5.13 5.17 16.40
C GLY A 2 5.08 5.03 14.88
N PHE A 3 4.50 3.91 14.44
CA PHE A 3 4.35 3.59 13.03
C PHE A 3 3.56 4.67 12.26
N ARG A 4 2.40 5.10 12.82
CA ARG A 4 1.57 6.14 12.20
C ARG A 4 2.37 7.44 12.00
N ARG A 5 3.15 7.83 12.99
CA ARG A 5 3.94 9.04 12.92
C ARG A 5 5.04 8.95 11.85
N ALA A 6 5.67 7.78 11.74
CA ALA A 6 6.67 7.54 10.71
C ALA A 6 6.06 7.60 9.30
N LEU A 7 4.86 7.04 9.13
CA LEU A 7 4.13 7.12 7.86
C LEU A 7 3.80 8.57 7.51
N ASP A 8 3.30 9.34 8.47
CA ASP A 8 2.91 10.74 8.25
C ASP A 8 4.10 11.60 7.86
N ARG A 9 5.29 11.25 8.34
CA ARG A 9 6.53 11.95 8.00
C ARG A 9 7.17 11.47 6.70
N GLY A 10 6.64 10.39 6.11
CA GLY A 10 7.21 9.80 4.92
C GLY A 10 8.57 9.14 5.18
N ASN A 11 8.85 8.73 6.41
CA ASN A 11 10.12 8.10 6.77
C ASN A 11 10.02 6.59 6.63
N VAL A 12 10.48 6.06 5.50
CA VAL A 12 10.39 4.63 5.19
C VAL A 12 11.14 3.77 6.19
N THR A 13 12.37 4.17 6.55
CA THR A 13 13.20 3.39 7.47
C THR A 13 12.53 3.24 8.84
N GLU A 14 12.04 4.36 9.40
CA GLU A 14 11.36 4.32 10.69
C GLU A 14 10.04 3.57 10.60
N ALA A 15 9.30 3.74 9.49
CA ALA A 15 8.03 3.05 9.31
C ALA A 15 8.23 1.54 9.22
N LEU A 16 9.23 1.07 8.48
CA LEU A 16 9.55 -0.36 8.40
C LEU A 16 9.98 -0.91 9.75
N SER A 17 10.80 -0.17 10.46
CA SER A 17 11.26 -0.58 11.79
C SER A 17 10.10 -0.70 12.77
N ALA A 18 9.22 0.31 12.79
CA ALA A 18 8.05 0.30 13.66
C ALA A 18 7.08 -0.82 13.26
N ALA A 19 6.88 -1.04 11.96
CA ALA A 19 5.99 -2.10 11.49
C ALA A 19 6.46 -3.49 11.91
N SER A 20 7.77 -3.71 11.94
CA SER A 20 8.33 -5.01 12.34
C SER A 20 8.04 -5.34 13.81
N GLU A 21 7.76 -4.35 14.62
CA GLU A 21 7.44 -4.53 16.04
C GLU A 21 5.94 -4.77 16.27
N LEU A 22 5.11 -4.53 15.26
CA LEU A 22 3.67 -4.71 15.37
C LEU A 22 3.30 -6.15 15.05
N GLN A 23 2.31 -6.68 15.77
CA GLN A 23 1.78 -8.00 15.47
C GLN A 23 0.95 -7.99 14.19
N PHE A 24 0.37 -6.86 13.87
CA PHE A 24 -0.48 -6.71 12.69
C PHE A 24 -0.45 -5.28 12.19
N VAL A 25 -0.26 -5.13 10.87
CA VAL A 25 -0.36 -3.85 10.18
C VAL A 25 -1.62 -3.89 9.32
N GLY A 26 -2.52 -2.94 9.51
CA GLY A 26 -3.76 -2.87 8.76
C GLY A 26 -3.52 -2.72 7.26
N LEU A 27 -4.49 -3.14 6.46
CA LEU A 27 -4.38 -3.11 5.00
C LEU A 27 -4.17 -1.69 4.46
N ALA A 28 -4.90 -0.71 5.02
CA ALA A 28 -4.75 0.69 4.61
C ALA A 28 -3.37 1.25 4.94
N GLU A 29 -2.87 0.93 6.13
CA GLU A 29 -1.54 1.39 6.55
C GLU A 29 -0.43 0.70 5.78
N ALA A 30 -0.61 -0.58 5.45
CA ALA A 30 0.32 -1.30 4.59
C ALA A 30 0.38 -0.67 3.20
N LEU A 31 -0.77 -0.17 2.69
CA LEU A 31 -0.79 0.56 1.43
C LEU A 31 -0.01 1.86 1.53
N GLU A 32 -0.22 2.64 2.60
CA GLU A 32 0.54 3.88 2.81
C GLU A 32 2.04 3.63 2.80
N LEU A 33 2.48 2.57 3.50
CA LEU A 33 3.89 2.21 3.53
C LEU A 33 4.40 1.84 2.14
N THR A 34 3.61 1.09 1.39
CA THR A 34 3.95 0.70 0.01
C THR A 34 4.09 1.93 -0.87
N LEU A 35 3.18 2.91 -0.73
CA LEU A 35 3.20 4.14 -1.54
C LEU A 35 4.43 5.00 -1.27
N LEU A 36 4.97 4.97 -0.07
CA LEU A 36 6.21 5.71 0.23
C LEU A 36 7.38 5.22 -0.63
N LEU A 37 7.36 3.97 -1.03
CA LEU A 37 8.44 3.41 -1.85
C LEU A 37 8.49 4.03 -3.24
N VAL A 38 7.39 4.59 -3.73
CA VAL A 38 7.37 5.19 -5.08
C VAL A 38 8.44 6.26 -5.23
N ASP A 39 8.62 7.09 -4.21
CA ASP A 39 9.61 8.16 -4.24
C ASP A 39 10.95 7.75 -3.64
N ASP A 40 10.90 6.94 -2.58
CA ASP A 40 12.09 6.64 -1.79
C ASP A 40 12.91 5.48 -2.35
N GLU A 41 12.24 4.41 -2.78
CA GLU A 41 12.88 3.22 -3.34
C GLU A 41 12.04 2.66 -4.47
N PRO A 42 11.95 3.38 -5.60
CA PRO A 42 11.03 3.02 -6.69
C PRO A 42 11.25 1.61 -7.24
N GLU A 43 12.47 1.10 -7.18
CA GLU A 43 12.78 -0.25 -7.66
C GLU A 43 12.12 -1.34 -6.80
N LYS A 44 11.70 -0.99 -5.60
CA LYS A 44 11.03 -1.94 -4.69
C LYS A 44 9.51 -1.85 -4.75
N TYR A 45 8.98 -0.79 -5.36
CA TYR A 45 7.55 -0.55 -5.35
C TYR A 45 6.75 -1.67 -6.01
N GLY A 46 7.16 -2.10 -7.20
CA GLY A 46 6.38 -3.09 -7.95
C GLY A 46 6.17 -4.39 -7.18
N ARG A 47 7.22 -4.89 -6.53
CA ARG A 47 7.12 -6.11 -5.74
C ARG A 47 6.27 -5.91 -4.49
N ALA A 48 6.45 -4.78 -3.82
CA ALA A 48 5.65 -4.45 -2.64
C ALA A 48 4.18 -4.29 -2.99
N ALA A 49 3.88 -3.64 -4.11
CA ALA A 49 2.50 -3.48 -4.60
C ALA A 49 1.86 -4.83 -4.91
N GLY A 50 2.62 -5.74 -5.51
CA GLY A 50 2.13 -7.10 -5.78
C GLY A 50 1.79 -7.86 -4.51
N ARG A 51 2.64 -7.76 -3.48
CA ARG A 51 2.36 -8.37 -2.19
C ARG A 51 1.13 -7.76 -1.52
N TRP A 52 1.00 -6.44 -1.60
CA TRP A 52 -0.18 -5.77 -1.05
C TRP A 52 -1.46 -6.21 -1.77
N HIS A 53 -1.41 -6.32 -3.09
CA HIS A 53 -2.55 -6.78 -3.88
C HIS A 53 -2.98 -8.20 -3.48
N ALA A 54 -2.02 -9.10 -3.30
CA ALA A 54 -2.32 -10.46 -2.85
C ALA A 54 -3.01 -10.46 -1.49
N ARG A 55 -2.53 -9.63 -0.57
CA ARG A 55 -3.13 -9.48 0.75
C ARG A 55 -4.54 -8.88 0.66
N PHE A 56 -4.73 -7.89 -0.22
CA PHE A 56 -6.04 -7.29 -0.48
C PHE A 56 -7.06 -8.37 -0.88
N LEU A 57 -6.67 -9.27 -1.78
CA LEU A 57 -7.55 -10.36 -2.22
C LEU A 57 -7.90 -11.33 -1.11
N GLN A 58 -7.01 -11.50 -0.12
CA GLN A 58 -7.26 -12.39 1.01
C GLN A 58 -8.14 -11.75 2.08
N GLU A 59 -8.03 -10.45 2.29
CA GLU A 59 -8.66 -9.78 3.43
C GLU A 59 -9.97 -9.09 3.09
N VAL A 60 -10.15 -8.65 1.85
CA VAL A 60 -11.38 -7.96 1.45
C VAL A 60 -12.34 -8.99 0.85
N PRO A 61 -13.53 -9.17 1.45
CA PRO A 61 -14.46 -10.18 0.97
C PRO A 61 -15.13 -9.77 -0.35
N ASN A 62 -15.50 -10.78 -1.13
CA ASN A 62 -16.33 -10.62 -2.32
C ASN A 62 -15.70 -9.77 -3.44
N VAL A 63 -14.37 -9.73 -3.52
CA VAL A 63 -13.69 -9.06 -4.62
C VAL A 63 -13.81 -9.92 -5.87
N ASP A 64 -14.43 -9.38 -6.91
CA ASP A 64 -14.52 -10.08 -8.18
C ASP A 64 -13.31 -9.79 -9.09
N VAL A 65 -13.28 -10.43 -10.27
CA VAL A 65 -12.17 -10.27 -11.19
C VAL A 65 -12.02 -8.82 -11.66
N ARG A 66 -13.14 -8.14 -11.90
CA ARG A 66 -13.11 -6.75 -12.37
C ARG A 66 -12.53 -5.82 -11.31
N GLU A 67 -12.94 -6.00 -10.06
CA GLU A 67 -12.41 -5.20 -8.95
C GLU A 67 -10.93 -5.47 -8.75
N SER A 68 -10.52 -6.73 -8.81
CA SER A 68 -9.11 -7.12 -8.71
C SER A 68 -8.27 -6.46 -9.79
N GLN A 69 -8.76 -6.47 -11.04
CA GLN A 69 -8.07 -5.85 -12.16
C GLN A 69 -8.00 -4.33 -12.01
N ALA A 70 -9.08 -3.70 -11.53
CA ALA A 70 -9.10 -2.26 -11.30
C ALA A 70 -8.07 -1.85 -10.24
N VAL A 71 -8.01 -2.58 -9.13
CA VAL A 71 -7.04 -2.33 -8.06
C VAL A 71 -5.61 -2.47 -8.60
N LEU A 72 -5.36 -3.53 -9.36
CA LEU A 72 -4.03 -3.76 -9.91
C LEU A 72 -3.63 -2.67 -10.90
N ALA A 73 -4.57 -2.22 -11.75
CA ALA A 73 -4.33 -1.13 -12.69
C ALA A 73 -4.01 0.18 -11.95
N LEU A 74 -4.73 0.48 -10.86
CA LEU A 74 -4.47 1.68 -10.07
C LEU A 74 -3.10 1.63 -9.42
N LEU A 75 -2.72 0.47 -8.87
CA LEU A 75 -1.38 0.29 -8.30
C LEU A 75 -0.30 0.56 -9.35
N GLY A 76 -0.51 0.07 -10.57
CA GLY A 76 0.45 0.30 -11.66
C GLY A 76 0.50 1.74 -12.14
N ALA A 77 -0.59 2.49 -11.98
CA ALA A 77 -0.67 3.89 -12.42
C ALA A 77 -0.06 4.87 -11.42
N ILE A 78 -0.02 4.53 -10.13
CA ILE A 78 0.41 5.45 -9.08
C ILE A 78 1.78 6.10 -9.32
N PRO A 79 2.81 5.38 -9.79
CA PRO A 79 4.12 6.03 -10.02
C PRO A 79 4.08 7.21 -10.97
N VAL A 80 3.15 7.22 -11.93
CA VAL A 80 3.03 8.31 -12.90
C VAL A 80 1.82 9.21 -12.64
N ASN A 81 0.86 8.76 -11.84
CA ASN A 81 -0.34 9.53 -11.52
C ASN A 81 -0.76 9.31 -10.07
N ARG A 82 -0.38 10.23 -9.20
CA ARG A 82 -0.64 10.12 -7.76
C ARG A 82 -2.12 10.17 -7.41
N LEU A 83 -2.97 10.69 -8.30
CA LEU A 83 -4.42 10.71 -8.07
C LEU A 83 -5.00 9.29 -8.03
N ALA A 84 -4.32 8.32 -8.64
CA ALA A 84 -4.76 6.93 -8.60
C ALA A 84 -4.80 6.37 -7.16
N ALA A 85 -3.98 6.91 -6.27
CA ALA A 85 -3.97 6.48 -4.87
C ALA A 85 -5.30 6.76 -4.17
N ALA A 86 -5.91 7.92 -4.45
CA ALA A 86 -7.21 8.27 -3.88
C ALA A 86 -8.30 7.32 -4.38
N ALA A 87 -8.29 7.01 -5.68
CA ALA A 87 -9.24 6.05 -6.26
C ALA A 87 -9.07 4.67 -5.66
N LEU A 88 -7.83 4.24 -5.42
CA LEU A 88 -7.53 2.95 -4.81
C LEU A 88 -8.12 2.85 -3.40
N GLY A 89 -8.08 3.94 -2.65
CA GLY A 89 -8.63 3.98 -1.30
C GLY A 89 -10.12 3.66 -1.22
N GLU A 90 -10.86 3.90 -2.29
CA GLU A 90 -12.30 3.62 -2.35
C GLU A 90 -12.60 2.11 -2.33
N PHE A 91 -11.63 1.27 -2.66
CA PHE A 91 -11.81 -0.19 -2.61
C PHE A 91 -11.57 -0.76 -1.23
N LEU A 92 -11.06 0.03 -0.29
CA LEU A 92 -10.79 -0.44 1.07
C LEU A 92 -12.03 -0.33 1.94
N PRO A 93 -12.24 -1.30 2.87
CA PRO A 93 -13.37 -1.24 3.79
C PRO A 93 -13.26 -0.11 4.78
#